data_749e8522ec450a3f4b43b16792a16ca7
#
_entry.id   749e8522ec450a3f4b43b16792a16ca7
#
_cell.length_a   1.000
_cell.length_b   1.000
_cell.length_c   1.000
_cell.angle_alpha   90.00
_cell.angle_beta   90.00
_cell.angle_gamma   90.00
#
_symmetry.space_group_name_H-M   'P 1'
#
loop_
_entity.id
_entity.type
_entity.pdbx_description
1 polymer ?
#
loop_
_entity_poly.entity_id
_entity_poly.type
_entity_poly.pdbx_seq_one_letter_code
_entity_poly.pdbx_strand_id
1 'polypeptide(L)'
;MENEKSSDTWQSLLRVGWLAVLLGLAIEVILVVLAAGFGTLKGANPVLADLVQKISWSVIVCVGIAVGTMAQKARGPLMGLAGLLAAPLAFVVARSLHKGAIAALGVAAAAGPGPSLILIGVLKGLQYASFGLVLNWVEKKPWGKLAAYLATGLAVGVVFGGTILALIIQAAPQMPPFPVLVSSATNEVLFPVGCALVIYVSKIMKKTLGGP
;
A
#
# COMPACT_ATOMS: atom_id res chain seq x y z
N MET A 1 -25.35 11.28 21.01
CA MET A 1 -23.90 11.16 21.27
C MET A 1 -23.27 9.87 20.69
N GLU A 2 -23.84 8.67 20.89
CA GLU A 2 -23.26 7.43 20.36
C GLU A 2 -23.43 7.30 18.83
N ASN A 3 -24.59 7.66 18.28
CA ASN A 3 -24.86 7.69 16.85
C ASN A 3 -24.01 8.69 16.07
N GLU A 4 -23.72 9.84 16.65
CA GLU A 4 -22.93 10.91 16.04
C GLU A 4 -21.45 10.51 15.92
N LYS A 5 -20.92 9.87 16.96
CA LYS A 5 -19.55 9.34 16.99
C LYS A 5 -19.35 8.16 16.01
N SER A 6 -20.38 7.34 15.79
CA SER A 6 -20.39 6.26 14.81
C SER A 6 -20.39 6.81 13.37
N SER A 7 -21.19 7.85 13.09
CA SER A 7 -21.26 8.55 11.82
C SER A 7 -19.91 9.15 11.40
N ASP A 8 -19.22 9.83 12.31
CA ASP A 8 -17.90 10.44 12.09
C ASP A 8 -16.82 9.41 11.76
N THR A 9 -16.88 8.27 12.45
CA THR A 9 -15.96 7.16 12.23
C THR A 9 -16.13 6.58 10.83
N TRP A 10 -17.37 6.31 10.43
CA TRP A 10 -17.69 5.77 9.12
C TRP A 10 -17.29 6.71 7.98
N GLN A 11 -17.59 7.99 8.09
CA GLN A 11 -17.16 9.00 7.12
C GLN A 11 -15.65 9.08 6.98
N SER A 12 -14.91 8.96 8.10
CA SER A 12 -13.45 8.94 8.07
C SER A 12 -12.90 7.73 7.31
N LEU A 13 -13.49 6.54 7.51
CA LEU A 13 -13.09 5.32 6.78
C LEU A 13 -13.43 5.43 5.29
N LEU A 14 -14.58 5.96 4.93
CA LEU A 14 -14.95 6.17 3.53
C LEU A 14 -13.99 7.14 2.83
N ARG A 15 -13.58 8.23 3.49
CA ARG A 15 -12.56 9.17 2.95
C ARG A 15 -11.24 8.46 2.69
N VAL A 16 -10.76 7.68 3.66
CA VAL A 16 -9.53 6.89 3.48
C VAL A 16 -9.69 5.90 2.33
N GLY A 17 -10.82 5.20 2.24
CA GLY A 17 -11.11 4.27 1.15
C GLY A 17 -11.03 4.93 -0.23
N TRP A 18 -11.68 6.09 -0.41
CA TRP A 18 -11.62 6.83 -1.67
C TRP A 18 -10.20 7.33 -2.01
N LEU A 19 -9.49 7.88 -1.03
CA LEU A 19 -8.09 8.30 -1.23
C LEU A 19 -7.20 7.11 -1.57
N ALA A 20 -7.47 5.94 -1.00
CA ALA A 20 -6.74 4.72 -1.30
C ALA A 20 -7.03 4.19 -2.72
N VAL A 21 -8.27 4.31 -3.23
CA VAL A 21 -8.58 4.02 -4.64
C VAL A 21 -7.77 4.93 -5.56
N LEU A 22 -7.76 6.23 -5.29
CA LEU A 22 -6.96 7.20 -6.07
C LEU A 22 -5.47 6.89 -6.00
N LEU A 23 -4.98 6.43 -4.84
CA LEU A 23 -3.59 5.98 -4.68
C LEU A 23 -3.28 4.79 -5.60
N GLY A 24 -4.13 3.76 -5.59
CA GLY A 24 -3.96 2.59 -6.47
C GLY A 24 -3.93 2.96 -7.95
N LEU A 25 -4.84 3.85 -8.38
CA LEU A 25 -4.85 4.42 -9.74
C LEU A 25 -3.56 5.18 -10.05
N ALA A 26 -3.13 6.07 -9.17
CA ALA A 26 -1.93 6.88 -9.38
C ALA A 26 -0.67 6.02 -9.53
N ILE A 27 -0.52 4.99 -8.68
CA ILE A 27 0.62 4.08 -8.77
C ILE A 27 0.58 3.30 -10.09
N GLU A 28 -0.59 2.81 -10.52
CA GLU A 28 -0.70 2.13 -11.81
C GLU A 28 -0.30 3.04 -12.96
N VAL A 29 -0.79 4.29 -12.99
CA VAL A 29 -0.42 5.27 -14.02
C VAL A 29 1.10 5.48 -14.05
N ILE A 30 1.74 5.65 -12.90
CA ILE A 30 3.20 5.81 -12.82
C ILE A 30 3.91 4.59 -13.40
N LEU A 31 3.47 3.38 -13.07
CA LEU A 31 4.10 2.15 -13.59
C LEU A 31 3.86 1.94 -15.08
N VAL A 32 2.69 2.33 -15.59
CA VAL A 32 2.40 2.33 -17.04
C VAL A 32 3.31 3.32 -17.78
N VAL A 33 3.51 4.52 -17.23
CA VAL A 33 4.43 5.52 -17.81
C VAL A 33 5.87 4.99 -17.80
N LEU A 34 6.31 4.36 -16.72
CA LEU A 34 7.63 3.74 -16.68
C LEU A 34 7.76 2.61 -17.71
N ALA A 35 6.76 1.73 -17.80
CA ALA A 35 6.75 0.65 -18.78
C ALA A 35 6.78 1.17 -20.24
N ALA A 36 6.06 2.27 -20.51
CA ALA A 36 6.10 2.93 -21.81
C ALA A 36 7.51 3.51 -22.11
N GLY A 37 8.13 4.16 -21.12
CA GLY A 37 9.49 4.71 -21.23
C GLY A 37 10.57 3.64 -21.49
N PHE A 38 10.38 2.43 -20.98
CA PHE A 38 11.26 1.29 -21.23
C PHE A 38 10.88 0.45 -22.47
N GLY A 39 9.80 0.83 -23.19
CA GLY A 39 9.32 0.03 -24.31
C GLY A 39 8.76 -1.35 -23.93
N THR A 40 8.36 -1.53 -22.66
CA THR A 40 7.83 -2.80 -22.12
C THR A 40 6.34 -2.74 -21.82
N LEU A 41 5.64 -1.76 -22.42
CA LEU A 41 4.21 -1.56 -22.22
C LEU A 41 3.43 -2.80 -22.67
N LYS A 42 2.65 -3.35 -21.74
CA LYS A 42 1.74 -4.46 -21.99
C LYS A 42 0.43 -3.94 -22.60
N GLY A 43 -0.33 -4.84 -23.22
CA GLY A 43 -1.68 -4.50 -23.69
C GLY A 43 -2.62 -4.08 -22.53
N ALA A 44 -3.83 -3.60 -22.88
CA ALA A 44 -4.79 -3.07 -21.91
C ALA A 44 -5.22 -4.11 -20.85
N ASN A 45 -5.42 -5.37 -21.23
CA ASN A 45 -5.91 -6.41 -20.32
C ASN A 45 -4.95 -6.68 -19.13
N PRO A 46 -3.62 -6.86 -19.31
CA PRO A 46 -2.69 -6.95 -18.20
C PRO A 46 -2.69 -5.72 -17.29
N VAL A 47 -2.77 -4.51 -17.86
CA VAL A 47 -2.83 -3.24 -17.10
C VAL A 47 -4.09 -3.19 -16.22
N LEU A 48 -5.24 -3.63 -16.75
CA LEU A 48 -6.48 -3.70 -15.96
C LEU A 48 -6.37 -4.70 -14.81
N ALA A 49 -5.75 -5.85 -15.02
CA ALA A 49 -5.52 -6.81 -13.94
C ALA A 49 -4.58 -6.27 -12.87
N ASP A 50 -3.50 -5.59 -13.27
CA ASP A 50 -2.56 -4.91 -12.36
C ASP A 50 -3.27 -3.78 -11.57
N LEU A 51 -4.15 -3.04 -12.21
CA LEU A 51 -4.96 -1.98 -11.58
C LEU A 51 -5.87 -2.55 -10.48
N VAL A 52 -6.57 -3.65 -10.75
CA VAL A 52 -7.41 -4.34 -9.74
C VAL A 52 -6.58 -4.72 -8.52
N GLN A 53 -5.38 -5.25 -8.73
CA GLN A 53 -4.46 -5.61 -7.64
C GLN A 53 -4.07 -4.38 -6.81
N LYS A 54 -3.68 -3.28 -7.45
CA LYS A 54 -3.19 -2.07 -6.76
C LYS A 54 -4.28 -1.36 -5.98
N ILE A 55 -5.48 -1.24 -6.55
CA ILE A 55 -6.63 -0.67 -5.85
C ILE A 55 -6.98 -1.52 -4.63
N SER A 56 -7.09 -2.84 -4.80
CA SER A 56 -7.44 -3.74 -3.70
C SER A 56 -6.41 -3.69 -2.58
N TRP A 57 -5.12 -3.71 -2.93
CA TRP A 57 -4.03 -3.57 -1.98
C TRP A 57 -4.11 -2.27 -1.19
N SER A 58 -4.18 -1.13 -1.89
CA SER A 58 -4.16 0.19 -1.25
C SER A 58 -5.36 0.40 -0.33
N VAL A 59 -6.56 -0.05 -0.75
CA VAL A 59 -7.78 0.07 0.06
C VAL A 59 -7.64 -0.74 1.36
N ILE A 60 -7.27 -2.03 1.28
CA ILE A 60 -7.19 -2.89 2.46
C ILE A 60 -6.12 -2.38 3.44
N VAL A 61 -4.94 -2.00 2.95
CA VAL A 61 -3.85 -1.54 3.81
C VAL A 61 -4.14 -0.17 4.42
N CYS A 62 -4.57 0.81 3.61
CA CYS A 62 -4.82 2.16 4.12
C CYS A 62 -5.99 2.19 5.09
N VAL A 63 -7.09 1.48 4.79
CA VAL A 63 -8.24 1.36 5.69
C VAL A 63 -7.85 0.62 6.96
N GLY A 64 -7.10 -0.48 6.86
CA GLY A 64 -6.61 -1.23 8.01
C GLY A 64 -5.81 -0.33 8.97
N ILE A 65 -4.84 0.42 8.47
CA ILE A 65 -4.07 1.36 9.30
C ILE A 65 -4.97 2.47 9.86
N ALA A 66 -5.90 2.99 9.06
CA ALA A 66 -6.83 4.03 9.51
C ALA A 66 -7.71 3.56 10.68
N VAL A 67 -8.15 2.30 10.69
CA VAL A 67 -8.86 1.70 11.85
C VAL A 67 -7.99 1.79 13.10
N GLY A 68 -6.70 1.50 13.01
CA GLY A 68 -5.75 1.66 14.12
C GLY A 68 -5.66 3.10 14.64
N THR A 69 -5.88 4.11 13.78
CA THR A 69 -5.85 5.53 14.20
C THR A 69 -7.04 5.94 15.06
N MET A 70 -8.13 5.17 15.06
CA MET A 70 -9.37 5.49 15.79
C MET A 70 -9.28 5.19 17.28
N ALA A 71 -8.32 4.38 17.71
CA ALA A 71 -8.10 4.07 19.10
C ALA A 71 -7.51 5.27 19.85
N GLN A 72 -8.19 5.70 20.93
CA GLN A 72 -7.76 6.86 21.71
C GLN A 72 -6.59 6.55 22.65
N LYS A 73 -6.64 5.44 23.40
CA LYS A 73 -5.66 5.12 24.44
C LYS A 73 -4.44 4.32 23.97
N ALA A 74 -4.59 3.48 22.97
CA ALA A 74 -3.53 2.54 22.49
C ALA A 74 -3.25 2.71 20.98
N ARG A 75 -3.34 3.95 20.46
CA ARG A 75 -3.30 4.25 19.03
C ARG A 75 -2.06 3.70 18.33
N GLY A 76 -0.87 3.87 18.91
CA GLY A 76 0.37 3.39 18.30
C GLY A 76 0.42 1.87 18.15
N PRO A 77 0.31 1.11 19.24
CA PRO A 77 0.25 -0.35 19.16
C PRO A 77 -0.86 -0.88 18.24
N LEU A 78 -2.03 -0.23 18.24
CA LEU A 78 -3.13 -0.64 17.36
C LEU A 78 -2.90 -0.29 15.90
N MET A 79 -2.24 0.82 15.57
CA MET A 79 -1.80 1.09 14.20
C MET A 79 -0.78 0.07 13.71
N GLY A 80 0.17 -0.31 14.59
CA GLY A 80 1.14 -1.36 14.27
C GLY A 80 0.47 -2.73 14.08
N LEU A 81 -0.40 -3.12 14.98
CA LEU A 81 -1.15 -4.38 14.88
C LEU A 81 -2.06 -4.41 13.65
N ALA A 82 -2.76 -3.31 13.36
CA ALA A 82 -3.61 -3.19 12.19
C ALA A 82 -2.79 -3.33 10.90
N GLY A 83 -1.60 -2.71 10.82
CA GLY A 83 -0.67 -2.88 9.70
C GLY A 83 -0.16 -4.32 9.57
N LEU A 84 0.19 -4.95 10.72
CA LEU A 84 0.64 -6.34 10.78
C LEU A 84 -0.38 -7.32 10.20
N LEU A 85 -1.65 -7.09 10.44
CA LEU A 85 -2.74 -7.98 9.99
C LEU A 85 -3.26 -7.58 8.59
N ALA A 86 -3.45 -6.30 8.34
CA ALA A 86 -4.01 -5.81 7.08
C ALA A 86 -3.11 -6.09 5.87
N ALA A 87 -1.79 -5.97 6.01
CA ALA A 87 -0.89 -6.12 4.87
C ALA A 87 -0.78 -7.57 4.35
N PRO A 88 -0.63 -8.63 5.19
CA PRO A 88 -0.72 -10.00 4.71
C PRO A 88 -2.09 -10.33 4.12
N LEU A 89 -3.18 -9.84 4.72
CA LEU A 89 -4.53 -10.00 4.17
C LEU A 89 -4.64 -9.34 2.79
N ALA A 90 -4.18 -8.08 2.66
CA ALA A 90 -4.14 -7.37 1.39
C ALA A 90 -3.32 -8.13 0.34
N PHE A 91 -2.18 -8.72 0.74
CA PHE A 91 -1.34 -9.49 -0.16
C PHE A 91 -2.07 -10.70 -0.74
N VAL A 92 -2.77 -11.45 0.09
CA VAL A 92 -3.53 -12.62 -0.36
C VAL A 92 -4.71 -12.21 -1.23
N VAL A 93 -5.51 -11.24 -0.76
CA VAL A 93 -6.72 -10.79 -1.47
C VAL A 93 -6.37 -10.14 -2.81
N ALA A 94 -5.45 -9.17 -2.83
CA ALA A 94 -5.08 -8.47 -4.06
C ALA A 94 -4.48 -9.41 -5.10
N ARG A 95 -3.66 -10.39 -4.66
CA ARG A 95 -3.10 -11.42 -5.54
C ARG A 95 -4.18 -12.36 -6.10
N SER A 96 -5.16 -12.73 -5.29
CA SER A 96 -6.28 -13.58 -5.73
C SER A 96 -7.16 -12.84 -6.74
N LEU A 97 -7.46 -11.58 -6.49
CA LEU A 97 -8.20 -10.73 -7.42
C LEU A 97 -7.45 -10.50 -8.74
N HIS A 98 -6.13 -10.27 -8.67
CA HIS A 98 -5.29 -10.18 -9.87
C HIS A 98 -5.32 -11.46 -10.70
N LYS A 99 -5.17 -12.64 -10.07
CA LYS A 99 -5.29 -13.92 -10.77
C LYS A 99 -6.65 -14.13 -11.40
N GLY A 100 -7.73 -13.77 -10.68
CA GLY A 100 -9.08 -13.82 -11.22
C GLY A 100 -9.28 -12.87 -12.42
N ALA A 101 -8.74 -11.64 -12.33
CA ALA A 101 -8.78 -10.69 -13.42
C ALA A 101 -7.98 -11.16 -14.64
N ILE A 102 -6.78 -11.69 -14.46
CA ILE A 102 -5.97 -12.30 -15.54
C ILE A 102 -6.76 -13.39 -16.24
N ALA A 103 -7.37 -14.31 -15.49
CA ALA A 103 -8.15 -15.41 -16.06
C ALA A 103 -9.39 -14.89 -16.83
N ALA A 104 -10.13 -13.93 -16.26
CA ALA A 104 -11.32 -13.36 -16.88
C ALA A 104 -11.00 -12.56 -18.16
N LEU A 105 -9.83 -11.93 -18.23
CA LEU A 105 -9.36 -11.15 -19.37
C LEU A 105 -8.59 -11.95 -20.43
N GLY A 106 -8.48 -13.27 -20.25
CA GLY A 106 -7.76 -14.16 -21.18
C GLY A 106 -6.25 -13.86 -21.28
N VAL A 107 -5.66 -13.31 -20.23
CA VAL A 107 -4.21 -13.03 -20.18
C VAL A 107 -3.45 -14.26 -19.74
N ALA A 108 -2.37 -14.60 -20.45
CA ALA A 108 -1.50 -15.68 -20.04
C ALA A 108 -0.85 -15.38 -18.67
N ALA A 109 -1.04 -16.30 -17.73
CA ALA A 109 -0.39 -16.17 -16.42
C ALA A 109 1.13 -16.32 -16.57
N ALA A 110 1.89 -15.42 -15.97
CA ALA A 110 3.34 -15.57 -15.91
C ALA A 110 3.68 -16.81 -15.06
N ALA A 111 4.26 -17.81 -15.69
CA ALA A 111 4.75 -19.00 -15.01
C ALA A 111 6.21 -18.80 -14.61
N GLY A 112 6.52 -18.97 -13.34
CA GLY A 112 7.90 -18.92 -12.85
C GLY A 112 7.97 -19.13 -11.34
N PRO A 113 9.08 -19.71 -10.84
CA PRO A 113 9.34 -19.77 -9.42
C PRO A 113 9.53 -18.36 -8.89
N GLY A 114 8.86 -18.05 -7.81
CA GLY A 114 9.00 -16.79 -7.07
C GLY A 114 9.32 -17.06 -5.61
N PRO A 115 9.62 -16.01 -4.82
CA PRO A 115 9.87 -16.20 -3.41
C PRO A 115 8.63 -16.75 -2.70
N SER A 116 8.86 -17.38 -1.55
CA SER A 116 7.78 -17.95 -0.74
C SER A 116 6.71 -16.89 -0.43
N LEU A 117 5.46 -17.20 -0.74
CA LEU A 117 4.31 -16.32 -0.48
C LEU A 117 4.15 -16.01 1.01
N ILE A 118 4.44 -17.00 1.87
CA ILE A 118 4.39 -16.84 3.33
C ILE A 118 5.45 -15.83 3.76
N LEU A 119 6.68 -15.97 3.26
CA LEU A 119 7.78 -15.06 3.59
C LEU A 119 7.46 -13.63 3.18
N ILE A 120 6.97 -13.42 1.94
CA ILE A 120 6.56 -12.09 1.48
C ILE A 120 5.40 -11.54 2.31
N GLY A 121 4.40 -12.37 2.62
CA GLY A 121 3.28 -11.97 3.49
C GLY A 121 3.75 -11.51 4.87
N VAL A 122 4.66 -12.24 5.51
CA VAL A 122 5.25 -11.88 6.81
C VAL A 122 6.03 -10.56 6.70
N LEU A 123 6.88 -10.40 5.67
CA LEU A 123 7.63 -9.15 5.46
C LEU A 123 6.70 -7.96 5.23
N LYS A 124 5.62 -8.13 4.47
CA LYS A 124 4.59 -7.10 4.30
C LYS A 124 3.90 -6.76 5.62
N GLY A 125 3.59 -7.76 6.45
CA GLY A 125 3.07 -7.54 7.80
C GLY A 125 4.02 -6.71 8.66
N LEU A 126 5.30 -7.07 8.71
CA LEU A 126 6.33 -6.34 9.46
C LEU A 126 6.55 -4.93 8.90
N GLN A 127 6.57 -4.77 7.58
CA GLN A 127 6.67 -3.48 6.91
C GLN A 127 5.59 -2.52 7.38
N TYR A 128 4.33 -2.94 7.33
CA TYR A 128 3.22 -2.05 7.67
C TYR A 128 2.94 -1.96 9.18
N ALA A 129 3.40 -2.94 9.97
CA ALA A 129 3.46 -2.80 11.42
C ALA A 129 4.44 -1.69 11.84
N SER A 130 5.67 -1.74 11.33
CA SER A 130 6.69 -0.71 11.55
C SER A 130 6.22 0.65 11.06
N PHE A 131 5.62 0.70 9.87
CA PHE A 131 5.04 1.91 9.30
C PHE A 131 3.98 2.54 10.22
N GLY A 132 3.02 1.76 10.72
CA GLY A 132 1.97 2.25 11.62
C GLY A 132 2.53 2.78 12.95
N LEU A 133 3.50 2.07 13.55
CA LEU A 133 4.19 2.49 14.77
C LEU A 133 4.94 3.81 14.58
N VAL A 134 5.75 3.91 13.50
CA VAL A 134 6.55 5.12 13.22
C VAL A 134 5.66 6.30 12.87
N LEU A 135 4.60 6.11 12.07
CA LEU A 135 3.64 7.19 11.78
C LEU A 135 3.00 7.76 13.04
N ASN A 136 2.56 6.89 13.98
CA ASN A 136 2.01 7.36 15.25
C ASN A 136 3.04 8.13 16.08
N TRP A 137 4.32 7.72 16.04
CA TRP A 137 5.39 8.44 16.72
C TRP A 137 5.65 9.80 16.07
N VAL A 138 5.74 9.86 14.74
CA VAL A 138 5.92 11.10 13.95
C VAL A 138 4.76 12.07 14.21
N GLU A 139 3.53 11.59 14.25
CA GLU A 139 2.34 12.41 14.46
C GLU A 139 2.36 13.18 15.78
N LYS A 140 3.01 12.64 16.81
CA LYS A 140 3.13 13.28 18.14
C LYS A 140 4.25 14.35 18.20
N LYS A 141 5.04 14.50 17.13
CA LYS A 141 6.14 15.44 17.10
C LYS A 141 5.73 16.81 16.53
N PRO A 142 6.33 17.92 16.98
CA PRO A 142 6.02 19.25 16.44
C PRO A 142 6.38 19.40 14.95
N TRP A 143 7.32 18.61 14.48
CA TRP A 143 7.70 18.50 13.07
C TRP A 143 6.93 17.43 12.27
N GLY A 144 5.91 16.80 12.87
CA GLY A 144 5.02 15.80 12.25
C GLY A 144 4.15 16.37 11.12
N LYS A 145 4.77 16.98 10.11
CA LYS A 145 4.17 17.58 8.91
C LYS A 145 4.23 16.59 7.74
N LEU A 146 3.65 16.97 6.60
CA LEU A 146 3.61 16.15 5.38
C LEU A 146 4.97 15.53 5.04
N ALA A 147 6.03 16.34 5.04
CA ALA A 147 7.38 15.85 4.71
C ALA A 147 7.84 14.69 5.60
N ALA A 148 7.53 14.75 6.91
CA ALA A 148 7.88 13.68 7.85
C ALA A 148 7.06 12.40 7.61
N TYR A 149 5.80 12.52 7.22
CA TYR A 149 4.98 11.37 6.81
C TYR A 149 5.53 10.71 5.55
N LEU A 150 5.84 11.51 4.52
CA LEU A 150 6.41 11.01 3.26
C LEU A 150 7.79 10.38 3.49
N ALA A 151 8.65 11.00 4.30
CA ALA A 151 9.96 10.45 4.68
C ALA A 151 9.82 9.11 5.41
N THR A 152 8.82 8.95 6.28
CA THR A 152 8.51 7.68 6.94
C THR A 152 8.14 6.61 5.91
N GLY A 153 7.22 6.93 4.99
CA GLY A 153 6.83 6.02 3.92
C GLY A 153 8.02 5.61 3.05
N LEU A 154 8.86 6.59 2.69
CA LEU A 154 10.07 6.36 1.90
C LEU A 154 11.07 5.43 2.62
N ALA A 155 11.38 5.73 3.89
CA ALA A 155 12.33 4.92 4.67
C ALA A 155 11.84 3.47 4.82
N VAL A 156 10.58 3.28 5.18
CA VAL A 156 9.97 1.94 5.29
C VAL A 156 9.91 1.25 3.94
N GLY A 157 9.55 1.97 2.87
CA GLY A 157 9.50 1.45 1.50
C GLY A 157 10.89 1.00 1.00
N VAL A 158 11.93 1.79 1.25
CA VAL A 158 13.30 1.45 0.83
C VAL A 158 13.83 0.25 1.61
N VAL A 159 13.69 0.23 2.94
CA VAL A 159 14.21 -0.87 3.77
C VAL A 159 13.52 -2.19 3.46
N PHE A 160 12.21 -2.24 3.57
CA PHE A 160 11.47 -3.50 3.36
C PHE A 160 11.32 -3.83 1.87
N GLY A 161 11.09 -2.83 1.01
CA GLY A 161 11.00 -3.01 -0.43
C GLY A 161 12.33 -3.49 -1.01
N GLY A 162 13.46 -2.94 -0.55
CA GLY A 162 14.80 -3.42 -0.90
C GLY A 162 15.02 -4.89 -0.49
N THR A 163 14.59 -5.26 0.71
CA THR A 163 14.64 -6.65 1.18
C THR A 163 13.79 -7.58 0.30
N ILE A 164 12.56 -7.18 -0.02
CA ILE A 164 11.66 -7.96 -0.90
C ILE A 164 12.27 -8.09 -2.30
N LEU A 165 12.82 -7.01 -2.83
CA LEU A 165 13.47 -7.02 -4.15
C LEU A 165 14.69 -7.97 -4.17
N ALA A 166 15.51 -7.95 -3.12
CA ALA A 166 16.62 -8.88 -2.99
C ALA A 166 16.17 -10.35 -2.98
N LEU A 167 15.07 -10.65 -2.28
CA LEU A 167 14.49 -12.00 -2.29
C LEU A 167 13.93 -12.40 -3.66
N ILE A 168 13.33 -11.47 -4.39
CA ILE A 168 12.86 -11.71 -5.77
C ILE A 168 14.05 -12.05 -6.67
N ILE A 169 15.15 -11.30 -6.57
CA ILE A 169 16.36 -11.55 -7.35
C ILE A 169 16.97 -12.91 -6.99
N GLN A 170 17.07 -13.24 -5.71
CA GLN A 170 17.63 -14.51 -5.24
C GLN A 170 16.79 -15.73 -5.66
N ALA A 171 15.47 -15.59 -5.70
CA ALA A 171 14.56 -16.68 -6.09
C ALA A 171 14.44 -16.85 -7.60
N ALA A 172 14.88 -15.88 -8.39
CA ALA A 172 14.77 -15.93 -9.85
C ALA A 172 15.86 -16.84 -10.45
N PRO A 173 15.50 -17.74 -11.39
CA PRO A 173 16.47 -18.61 -12.09
C PRO A 173 17.51 -17.81 -12.89
N GLN A 174 17.13 -16.62 -13.34
CA GLN A 174 17.96 -15.68 -14.08
C GLN A 174 17.68 -14.26 -13.57
N MET A 175 18.66 -13.37 -13.68
CA MET A 175 18.51 -11.97 -13.29
C MET A 175 17.32 -11.35 -14.01
N PRO A 176 16.32 -10.82 -13.29
CA PRO A 176 15.19 -10.15 -13.92
C PRO A 176 15.66 -8.95 -14.77
N PRO A 177 15.00 -8.68 -15.91
CA PRO A 177 15.31 -7.51 -16.74
C PRO A 177 15.25 -6.20 -15.94
N PHE A 178 16.13 -5.27 -16.24
CA PHE A 178 16.21 -3.97 -15.55
C PHE A 178 14.86 -3.25 -15.43
N PRO A 179 14.02 -3.16 -16.49
CA PRO A 179 12.68 -2.54 -16.37
C PRO A 179 11.78 -3.21 -15.33
N VAL A 180 11.86 -4.55 -15.18
CA VAL A 180 11.09 -5.30 -14.19
C VAL A 180 11.56 -4.95 -12.77
N LEU A 181 12.88 -4.85 -12.56
CA LEU A 181 13.45 -4.46 -11.26
C LEU A 181 13.06 -3.04 -10.88
N VAL A 182 13.14 -2.09 -11.82
CA VAL A 182 12.74 -0.70 -11.59
C VAL A 182 11.25 -0.61 -11.26
N SER A 183 10.39 -1.27 -12.02
CA SER A 183 8.95 -1.27 -11.76
C SER A 183 8.63 -1.88 -10.38
N SER A 184 9.29 -2.99 -10.03
CA SER A 184 9.10 -3.63 -8.72
C SER A 184 9.60 -2.75 -7.58
N ALA A 185 10.79 -2.15 -7.69
CA ALA A 185 11.34 -1.23 -6.71
C ALA A 185 10.44 -0.01 -6.52
N THR A 186 9.99 0.59 -7.63
CA THR A 186 9.08 1.74 -7.62
C THR A 186 7.77 1.38 -6.90
N ASN A 187 7.19 0.24 -7.21
CA ASN A 187 5.97 -0.24 -6.57
C ASN A 187 6.15 -0.42 -5.05
N GLU A 188 7.25 -1.04 -4.62
CA GLU A 188 7.54 -1.30 -3.21
C GLU A 188 7.75 -0.01 -2.40
N VAL A 189 8.29 1.03 -3.02
CA VAL A 189 8.53 2.33 -2.37
C VAL A 189 7.29 3.22 -2.40
N LEU A 190 6.59 3.28 -3.53
CA LEU A 190 5.46 4.20 -3.70
C LEU A 190 4.25 3.83 -2.81
N PHE A 191 4.01 2.55 -2.54
CA PHE A 191 2.87 2.19 -1.69
C PHE A 191 2.99 2.72 -0.26
N PRO A 192 4.08 2.53 0.50
CA PRO A 192 4.21 3.13 1.82
C PRO A 192 4.20 4.65 1.80
N VAL A 193 4.82 5.29 0.79
CA VAL A 193 4.79 6.75 0.61
C VAL A 193 3.36 7.24 0.38
N GLY A 194 2.62 6.59 -0.51
CA GLY A 194 1.25 6.90 -0.81
C GLY A 194 0.30 6.65 0.36
N CYS A 195 0.48 5.55 1.11
CA CYS A 195 -0.27 5.31 2.35
C CYS A 195 -0.01 6.41 3.38
N ALA A 196 1.23 6.88 3.52
CA ALA A 196 1.54 8.01 4.39
C ALA A 196 0.80 9.28 3.97
N LEU A 197 0.76 9.56 2.66
CA LEU A 197 0.01 10.68 2.10
C LEU A 197 -1.50 10.55 2.38
N VAL A 198 -2.10 9.38 2.12
CA VAL A 198 -3.52 9.12 2.37
C VAL A 198 -3.89 9.36 3.83
N ILE A 199 -3.10 8.82 4.77
CA ILE A 199 -3.34 9.01 6.22
C ILE A 199 -3.20 10.48 6.60
N TYR A 200 -2.19 11.19 6.08
CA TYR A 200 -1.98 12.62 6.35
C TYR A 200 -3.13 13.47 5.81
N VAL A 201 -3.52 13.29 4.53
CA VAL A 201 -4.61 14.04 3.89
C VAL A 201 -5.94 13.78 4.59
N SER A 202 -6.26 12.52 4.89
CA SER A 202 -7.47 12.17 5.65
C SER A 202 -7.56 12.89 7.00
N LYS A 203 -6.42 13.02 7.69
CA LYS A 203 -6.34 13.75 8.97
C LYS A 203 -6.62 15.26 8.79
N ILE A 204 -6.07 15.89 7.76
CA ILE A 204 -6.32 17.30 7.47
C ILE A 204 -7.78 17.52 7.11
N MET A 205 -8.33 16.70 6.22
CA MET A 205 -9.74 16.77 5.81
C MET A 205 -10.68 16.66 7.02
N LYS A 206 -10.37 15.78 7.99
CA LYS A 206 -11.16 15.67 9.22
C LYS A 206 -11.13 16.99 10.01
N LYS A 207 -9.96 17.64 10.10
CA LYS A 207 -9.81 18.92 10.82
C LYS A 207 -10.55 20.07 10.12
N THR A 208 -10.56 20.09 8.78
CA THR A 208 -11.15 21.19 7.99
C THR A 208 -12.66 21.05 7.83
N LEU A 209 -13.16 19.81 7.68
CA LEU A 209 -14.59 19.53 7.42
C LEU A 209 -15.39 19.22 8.70
N GLY A 210 -14.70 18.95 9.80
CA GLY A 210 -15.31 18.59 11.08
C GLY A 210 -15.68 19.79 11.97
N GLY A 211 -15.72 21.04 11.47
CA GLY A 211 -16.18 22.25 12.19
C GLY A 211 -15.79 22.39 13.67
N PRO A 212 -15.90 23.56 14.28
CA PRO A 212 -15.64 23.69 15.71
C PRO A 212 -16.61 22.88 16.56
#